data_f8dd4e721bb8749968383531840a9b76
#
_entry.id   f8dd4e721bb8749968383531840a9b76
#
_cell.length_a   1.000
_cell.length_b   1.000
_cell.length_c   1.000
_cell.angle_alpha   90.00
_cell.angle_beta   90.00
_cell.angle_gamma   90.00
#
_symmetry.space_group_name_H-M   'P 1'
#
loop_
_entity.id
_entity.type
_entity.pdbx_description
1 polymer ?
#
loop_
_entity_poly.entity_id
_entity_poly.type
_entity_poly.pdbx_seq_one_letter_code
_entity_poly.pdbx_strand_id
1 'polypeptide(L)'
;MTILHIEHKVRDYDRWKASFDSDPLDRKGSEVRRYRIARAVDNPSYVMVDMEFDTIAKAEHMLALLQDLWPRRMGVLIDDPKGRIFGVAETQEL
;
A
#
# COMPACT_ATOMS: atom_id res chain seq x y z
N MET A 1 -9.23 13.98 3.72
CA MET A 1 -8.07 13.08 3.53
C MET A 1 -8.54 11.64 3.46
N THR A 2 -8.10 10.94 2.48
CA THR A 2 -8.44 9.53 2.25
C THR A 2 -7.17 8.70 2.31
N ILE A 3 -7.24 7.55 2.98
CA ILE A 3 -6.09 6.65 3.12
C ILE A 3 -6.47 5.30 2.52
N LEU A 4 -5.62 4.79 1.64
CA LEU A 4 -5.65 3.39 1.23
C LEU A 4 -4.66 2.63 2.13
N HIS A 5 -5.19 1.76 2.97
CA HIS A 5 -4.40 0.93 3.87
C HIS A 5 -4.23 -0.45 3.26
N ILE A 6 -2.98 -0.88 3.12
CA ILE A 6 -2.60 -2.15 2.52
C ILE A 6 -1.80 -2.95 3.52
N GLU A 7 -2.07 -4.25 3.60
CA GLU A 7 -1.30 -5.18 4.42
C GLU A 7 -1.03 -6.45 3.64
N HIS A 8 0.15 -7.02 3.80
CA HIS A 8 0.48 -8.34 3.28
C HIS A 8 1.77 -8.87 3.88
N LYS A 9 2.01 -10.16 3.71
CA LYS A 9 3.30 -10.78 3.99
C LYS A 9 4.24 -10.48 2.83
N VAL A 10 5.55 -10.42 3.12
CA VAL A 10 6.60 -10.38 2.09
C VAL A 10 7.49 -11.59 2.26
N ARG A 11 7.90 -12.20 1.15
CA ARG A 11 8.81 -13.35 1.18
C ARG A 11 10.23 -12.93 1.44
N ASP A 12 10.62 -11.76 0.91
CA ASP A 12 11.91 -11.12 1.13
C ASP A 12 11.68 -9.63 1.06
N TYR A 13 11.85 -8.94 2.18
CA TYR A 13 11.54 -7.51 2.28
C TYR A 13 12.33 -6.69 1.25
N ASP A 14 13.64 -6.95 1.13
CA ASP A 14 14.49 -6.14 0.25
C ASP A 14 14.09 -6.31 -1.22
N ARG A 15 13.71 -7.52 -1.62
CA ARG A 15 13.22 -7.78 -2.99
C ARG A 15 11.86 -7.12 -3.23
N TRP A 16 10.96 -7.20 -2.26
CA TRP A 16 9.67 -6.53 -2.35
C TRP A 16 9.85 -5.01 -2.41
N LYS A 17 10.73 -4.46 -1.56
CA LYS A 17 11.01 -3.02 -1.53
C LYS A 17 11.59 -2.53 -2.85
N ALA A 18 12.49 -3.30 -3.46
CA ALA A 18 13.02 -2.98 -4.77
C ALA A 18 11.93 -2.93 -5.84
N SER A 19 10.99 -3.88 -5.82
CA SER A 19 9.83 -3.88 -6.71
C SER A 19 8.93 -2.68 -6.44
N PHE A 20 8.67 -2.36 -5.17
CA PHE A 20 7.89 -1.19 -4.79
C PHE A 20 8.55 0.11 -5.28
N ASP A 21 9.86 0.23 -5.11
CA ASP A 21 10.63 1.41 -5.54
C ASP A 21 10.70 1.57 -7.05
N SER A 22 10.54 0.47 -7.82
CA SER A 22 10.45 0.55 -9.28
C SER A 22 9.20 1.28 -9.77
N ASP A 23 8.25 1.49 -8.85
CA ASP A 23 7.04 2.30 -9.04
C ASP A 23 6.18 1.86 -10.24
N PRO A 24 5.77 0.58 -10.29
CA PRO A 24 5.05 0.05 -11.45
C PRO A 24 3.67 0.70 -11.67
N LEU A 25 3.09 1.30 -10.64
CA LEU A 25 1.77 1.93 -10.71
C LEU A 25 1.85 3.46 -10.78
N ASP A 26 3.06 4.02 -10.94
CA ASP A 26 3.27 5.46 -11.06
C ASP A 26 2.54 6.23 -9.94
N ARG A 27 3.03 6.11 -8.72
CA ARG A 27 2.37 6.69 -7.54
C ARG A 27 2.12 8.19 -7.68
N LYS A 28 3.11 8.93 -8.19
CA LYS A 28 2.96 10.38 -8.38
C LYS A 28 1.90 10.68 -9.46
N GLY A 29 1.94 10.01 -10.59
CA GLY A 29 0.96 10.16 -11.66
C GLY A 29 -0.44 9.69 -11.24
N SER A 30 -0.52 8.71 -10.34
CA SER A 30 -1.77 8.24 -9.75
C SER A 30 -2.25 9.10 -8.58
N GLU A 31 -1.55 10.21 -8.31
CA GLU A 31 -1.92 11.25 -7.33
C GLU A 31 -1.87 10.76 -5.88
N VAL A 32 -0.97 9.84 -5.57
CA VAL A 32 -0.58 9.53 -4.20
C VAL A 32 0.15 10.75 -3.64
N ARG A 33 -0.35 11.35 -2.58
CA ARG A 33 0.25 12.53 -1.97
C ARG A 33 1.47 12.19 -1.14
N ARG A 34 1.35 11.13 -0.37
CA ARG A 34 2.48 10.55 0.37
C ARG A 34 2.13 9.12 0.75
N TYR A 35 3.13 8.36 1.13
CA TYR A 35 2.93 7.02 1.63
C TYR A 35 3.83 6.74 2.82
N ARG A 36 3.46 5.72 3.57
CA ARG A 36 4.25 5.23 4.69
C ARG A 36 4.31 3.71 4.60
N ILE A 37 5.49 3.17 4.80
CA ILE A 37 5.69 1.72 4.92
C ILE A 37 6.06 1.45 6.37
N ALA A 38 5.40 0.46 6.97
CA ALA A 38 5.75 -0.02 8.31
C ALA A 38 5.85 -1.53 8.29
N ARG A 39 6.71 -2.07 9.13
CA ARG A 39 6.89 -3.51 9.32
C ARG A 39 6.41 -3.85 10.72
N ALA A 40 5.73 -4.99 10.87
CA ALA A 40 5.29 -5.42 12.18
C ALA A 40 6.50 -5.66 13.10
N VAL A 41 6.44 -5.15 14.32
CA VAL A 41 7.55 -5.27 15.28
C VAL A 41 7.82 -6.72 15.65
N ASP A 42 6.75 -7.52 15.76
CA ASP A 42 6.82 -8.94 16.11
C ASP A 42 7.01 -9.85 14.89
N ASN A 43 6.90 -9.31 13.68
CA ASN A 43 7.08 -10.08 12.45
C ASN A 43 7.50 -9.15 11.30
N PRO A 44 8.82 -8.93 11.11
CA PRO A 44 9.30 -8.00 10.08
C PRO A 44 8.99 -8.43 8.64
N SER A 45 8.48 -9.65 8.43
CA SER A 45 8.00 -10.10 7.12
C SER A 45 6.54 -9.74 6.87
N TYR A 46 5.88 -9.08 7.83
CA TYR A 46 4.54 -8.54 7.65
C TYR A 46 4.63 -7.03 7.52
N VAL A 47 4.10 -6.50 6.42
CA VAL A 47 4.20 -5.06 6.13
C VAL A 47 2.83 -4.44 5.98
N MET A 48 2.77 -3.14 6.27
CA MET A 48 1.63 -2.30 5.91
C MET A 48 2.13 -1.11 5.09
N VAL A 49 1.28 -0.65 4.19
CA VAL A 49 1.52 0.56 3.40
C VAL A 49 0.26 1.42 3.48
N ASP A 50 0.41 2.66 3.93
CA ASP A 50 -0.65 3.65 3.90
C ASP A 50 -0.33 4.66 2.80
N MET A 51 -1.26 4.84 1.86
CA MET A 51 -1.17 5.84 0.80
C MET A 51 -2.25 6.89 1.02
N GLU A 52 -1.88 8.16 0.95
CA GLU A 52 -2.82 9.27 1.15
C GLU A 52 -3.22 9.88 -0.19
N PHE A 53 -4.52 10.14 -0.31
CA PHE A 53 -5.14 10.72 -1.50
C PHE A 53 -6.06 11.88 -1.11
N ASP A 54 -6.32 12.79 -2.06
CA ASP A 54 -7.26 13.89 -1.85
C ASP A 54 -8.73 13.42 -1.85
N THR A 55 -9.03 12.36 -2.61
CA THR A 55 -10.41 11.89 -2.79
C THR A 55 -10.51 10.37 -2.70
N ILE A 56 -11.71 9.90 -2.38
CA ILE A 56 -12.03 8.47 -2.36
C ILE A 56 -11.84 7.86 -3.75
N ALA A 57 -12.28 8.57 -4.80
CA ALA A 57 -12.17 8.06 -6.18
C ALA A 57 -10.73 7.75 -6.57
N LYS A 58 -9.76 8.58 -6.15
CA LYS A 58 -8.34 8.34 -6.43
C LYS A 58 -7.81 7.13 -5.67
N ALA A 59 -8.23 6.96 -4.43
CA ALA A 59 -7.88 5.78 -3.63
C ALA A 59 -8.47 4.51 -4.24
N GLU A 60 -9.72 4.55 -4.68
CA GLU A 60 -10.39 3.43 -5.34
C GLU A 60 -9.68 3.03 -6.63
N HIS A 61 -9.24 4.02 -7.41
CA HIS A 61 -8.48 3.77 -8.64
C HIS A 61 -7.18 3.02 -8.33
N MET A 62 -6.42 3.47 -7.32
CA MET A 62 -5.18 2.80 -6.93
C MET A 62 -5.45 1.38 -6.42
N LEU A 63 -6.49 1.19 -5.62
CA LEU A 63 -6.86 -0.14 -5.13
C LEU A 63 -7.18 -1.08 -6.29
N ALA A 64 -7.89 -0.61 -7.30
CA ALA A 64 -8.19 -1.41 -8.49
C ALA A 64 -6.92 -1.82 -9.23
N LEU A 65 -5.95 -0.90 -9.38
CA LEU A 65 -4.66 -1.21 -9.99
C LEU A 65 -3.90 -2.26 -9.18
N LEU A 66 -3.91 -2.15 -7.86
CA LEU A 66 -3.26 -3.12 -6.97
C LEU A 66 -3.93 -4.49 -7.04
N GLN A 67 -5.26 -4.54 -7.05
CA GLN A 67 -6.00 -5.80 -7.19
C GLN A 67 -5.70 -6.50 -8.51
N ASP A 68 -5.37 -5.76 -9.54
CA ASP A 68 -4.92 -6.32 -10.82
C ASP A 68 -3.45 -6.77 -10.77
N LEU A 69 -2.61 -6.07 -10.01
CA LEU A 69 -1.19 -6.38 -9.86
C LEU A 69 -0.92 -7.55 -8.92
N TRP A 70 -1.63 -7.63 -7.79
CA TRP A 70 -1.36 -8.61 -6.73
C TRP A 70 -1.33 -10.07 -7.20
N PRO A 71 -2.24 -10.55 -8.06
CA PRO A 71 -2.17 -11.95 -8.52
C PRO A 71 -0.85 -12.30 -9.17
N ARG A 72 -0.18 -11.33 -9.81
CA ARG A 72 1.12 -11.53 -10.46
C ARG A 72 2.29 -11.54 -9.46
N ARG A 73 2.06 -11.07 -8.24
CA ARG A 73 3.08 -10.98 -7.17
C ARG A 73 2.88 -12.02 -6.08
N MET A 74 1.67 -12.57 -5.96
CA MET A 74 1.37 -13.59 -4.96
C MET A 74 2.18 -14.86 -5.21
N GLY A 75 2.76 -15.40 -4.13
CA GLY A 75 3.61 -16.57 -4.22
C GLY A 75 5.03 -16.30 -4.70
N VAL A 76 5.34 -15.07 -5.12
CA VAL A 76 6.67 -14.65 -5.58
C VAL A 76 7.26 -13.60 -4.64
N LEU A 77 6.54 -12.50 -4.43
CA LEU A 77 6.98 -11.39 -3.59
C LEU A 77 6.12 -11.22 -2.34
N ILE A 78 4.83 -11.48 -2.45
CA ILE A 78 3.86 -11.25 -1.37
C ILE A 78 2.91 -12.43 -1.21
N ASP A 79 2.26 -12.48 -0.04
CA ASP A 79 1.15 -13.40 0.26
C ASP A 79 0.06 -12.65 1.01
N ASP A 80 -1.19 -13.07 0.81
CA ASP A 80 -2.39 -12.58 1.49
C ASP A 80 -2.56 -11.05 1.48
N PRO A 81 -2.51 -10.39 0.30
CA PRO A 81 -2.70 -8.95 0.24
C PRO A 81 -4.13 -8.54 0.60
N LYS A 82 -4.24 -7.47 1.39
CA LYS A 82 -5.50 -6.85 1.78
C LYS A 82 -5.42 -5.36 1.60
N GLY A 83 -6.48 -4.75 1.08
CA GLY A 83 -6.58 -3.31 0.96
C GLY A 83 -7.93 -2.82 1.44
N ARG A 84 -7.94 -1.68 2.14
CA ARG A 84 -9.16 -1.03 2.60
C ARG A 84 -8.98 0.47 2.57
N ILE A 85 -10.04 1.16 2.19
CA ILE A 85 -10.04 2.62 2.09
C ILE A 85 -10.68 3.20 3.33
N PHE A 86 -10.01 4.19 3.93
CA PHE A 86 -10.49 4.91 5.11
C PHE A 86 -10.60 6.40 4.81
N GLY A 87 -11.72 7.01 5.21
CA GLY A 87 -11.79 8.45 5.30
C GLY A 87 -11.31 8.88 6.68
N VAL A 88 -10.43 9.86 6.74
CA VAL A 88 -9.97 10.38 8.04
C VAL A 88 -11.10 11.15 8.70
N ALA A 89 -11.53 10.71 9.88
CA ALA A 89 -12.60 11.35 10.62
C ALA A 89 -12.06 12.48 11.51
N GLU A 90 -10.87 12.30 12.07
CA GLU A 90 -10.28 13.26 12.98
C GLU A 90 -8.77 13.07 13.02
N THR A 91 -8.04 14.17 13.10
CA THR A 91 -6.61 14.19 13.38
C THR A 91 -6.37 15.20 14.49
N GLN A 92 -5.70 14.78 15.56
CA GLN A 92 -5.45 15.62 16.72
C GLN A 92 -4.00 15.45 17.17
N GLU A 93 -3.28 16.55 17.29
CA GLU A 93 -1.97 16.56 17.93
C GLU A 93 -2.15 16.80 19.41
N LEU A 94 -1.37 16.10 20.22
CA LEU A 94 -1.43 16.16 21.69
C LEU A 94 -0.24 16.91 22.29
#